data_2a0c970bb9a3984b5dbcab448f8bfa03
#
_entry.id   2a0c970bb9a3984b5dbcab448f8bfa03
#
_cell.length_a   1.000
_cell.length_b   1.000
_cell.length_c   1.000
_cell.angle_alpha   90.00
_cell.angle_beta   90.00
_cell.angle_gamma   90.00
#
_symmetry.space_group_name_H-M   'P 1'
#
loop_
_entity.id
_entity.type
_entity.pdbx_description
1 polymer ?
#
loop_
_entity_poly.entity_id
_entity_poly.type
_entity_poly.pdbx_seq_one_letter_code
_entity_poly.pdbx_strand_id
1 'polypeptide(L)'
;MSLHGIHTIDTAFQRDHFDAAYLIVEDGRGAFVDCGTNHSVPLLLAAVQQAGITSADIDLLIVTHVHLDHAGGAGLLMQQLPNATLVAHPRAAPHLIDPEKLIAGATAVYGEEEMQRSYGTLLPVPEARVRVVEDGETVMLAGRALECIDTPGHARHHHCIWDARSRSWFTGDTF
;
A
#
# COMPACT_ATOMS: atom_id res chain seq x y z
N MET A 1 16.82 -1.36 15.80
CA MET A 1 15.46 -1.81 16.14
C MET A 1 14.51 -0.73 15.67
N SER A 2 13.47 -1.10 14.90
CA SER A 2 12.43 -0.15 14.48
C SER A 2 11.62 0.31 15.70
N LEU A 3 11.30 1.60 15.75
CA LEU A 3 10.49 2.14 16.83
C LEU A 3 9.04 1.64 16.63
N HIS A 4 8.44 1.03 17.66
CA HIS A 4 7.09 0.45 17.61
C HIS A 4 6.85 -0.57 16.49
N GLY A 5 7.89 -1.27 16.01
CA GLY A 5 7.77 -2.24 14.91
C GLY A 5 7.49 -1.62 13.54
N ILE A 6 7.66 -0.30 13.37
CA ILE A 6 7.47 0.38 12.09
C ILE A 6 8.80 0.50 11.36
N HIS A 7 8.85 0.01 10.12
CA HIS A 7 9.99 0.11 9.21
C HIS A 7 9.59 1.00 8.03
N THR A 8 10.29 2.11 7.85
CA THR A 8 10.13 2.95 6.66
C THR A 8 10.96 2.35 5.53
N ILE A 9 10.35 2.19 4.37
CA ILE A 9 10.94 1.62 3.17
C ILE A 9 10.96 2.70 2.11
N ASP A 10 12.15 3.08 1.65
CA ASP A 10 12.28 3.90 0.46
C ASP A 10 11.81 3.08 -0.77
N THR A 11 10.81 3.56 -1.48
CA THR A 11 10.28 2.88 -2.67
C THR A 11 11.20 3.00 -3.87
N ALA A 12 12.25 3.82 -3.77
CA ALA A 12 13.18 4.18 -4.84
C ALA A 12 12.48 4.74 -6.09
N PHE A 13 11.30 5.33 -5.93
CA PHE A 13 10.57 5.95 -7.03
C PHE A 13 11.28 7.23 -7.48
N GLN A 14 11.68 7.29 -8.73
CA GLN A 14 12.41 8.38 -9.40
C GLN A 14 13.75 8.76 -8.77
N ARG A 15 13.86 8.87 -7.46
CA ARG A 15 15.08 9.23 -6.72
C ARG A 15 14.99 8.78 -5.27
N ASP A 16 16.12 8.70 -4.60
CA ASP A 16 16.20 8.34 -3.18
C ASP A 16 15.36 9.29 -2.31
N HIS A 17 14.66 8.72 -1.35
CA HIS A 17 13.84 9.41 -0.34
C HIS A 17 12.74 10.33 -0.95
N PHE A 18 12.20 9.96 -2.09
CA PHE A 18 11.11 10.71 -2.73
C PHE A 18 9.74 10.22 -2.26
N ASP A 19 9.59 8.92 -2.17
CA ASP A 19 8.36 8.26 -1.73
C ASP A 19 8.67 7.09 -0.80
N ALA A 20 7.76 6.77 0.13
CA ALA A 20 7.95 5.75 1.13
C ALA A 20 6.72 4.84 1.29
N ALA A 21 6.99 3.56 1.47
CA ALA A 21 6.06 2.59 2.03
C ALA A 21 6.47 2.23 3.46
N TYR A 22 5.56 1.63 4.22
CA TYR A 22 5.83 1.25 5.61
C TYR A 22 5.48 -0.21 5.84
N LEU A 23 6.34 -0.91 6.58
CA LEU A 23 6.05 -2.23 7.12
C LEU A 23 5.85 -2.10 8.64
N ILE A 24 4.68 -2.47 9.12
CA ILE A 24 4.35 -2.55 10.54
C ILE A 24 4.44 -4.03 10.94
N VAL A 25 5.22 -4.32 11.98
CA VAL A 25 5.33 -5.69 12.54
C VAL A 25 4.81 -5.69 13.98
N GLU A 26 3.88 -6.59 14.25
CA GLU A 26 3.25 -6.78 15.55
C GLU A 26 3.08 -8.28 15.83
N ASP A 27 3.67 -8.77 16.93
CA ASP A 27 3.60 -10.18 17.36
C ASP A 27 3.88 -11.20 16.22
N GLY A 28 4.90 -10.91 15.38
CA GLY A 28 5.29 -11.76 14.25
C GLY A 28 4.37 -11.66 13.03
N ARG A 29 3.37 -10.79 13.03
CA ARG A 29 2.50 -10.51 11.88
C ARG A 29 2.84 -9.15 11.28
N GLY A 30 2.63 -9.00 9.98
CA GLY A 30 2.97 -7.79 9.24
C GLY A 30 1.80 -7.13 8.52
N ALA A 31 1.85 -5.80 8.41
CA ALA A 31 0.99 -5.01 7.55
C ALA A 31 1.85 -4.01 6.76
N PHE A 32 1.60 -3.90 5.47
CA PHE A 32 2.13 -2.79 4.67
C PHE A 32 1.15 -1.62 4.67
N VAL A 33 1.68 -0.41 4.67
CA VAL A 33 0.98 0.82 4.29
C VAL A 33 1.67 1.37 3.05
N ASP A 34 0.94 1.44 1.96
CA ASP A 34 1.38 1.67 0.60
C ASP A 34 2.40 0.62 0.09
N CYS A 35 2.70 0.63 -1.20
CA CYS A 35 3.58 -0.37 -1.79
C CYS A 35 4.45 0.16 -2.93
N GLY A 36 4.35 1.44 -3.25
CA GLY A 36 5.06 1.99 -4.38
C GLY A 36 4.60 1.43 -5.73
N THR A 37 5.52 1.34 -6.65
CA THR A 37 5.32 0.80 -8.00
C THR A 37 5.67 -0.70 -8.05
N ASN A 38 5.51 -1.34 -9.21
CA ASN A 38 5.99 -2.72 -9.39
C ASN A 38 7.52 -2.85 -9.14
N HIS A 39 8.28 -1.80 -9.42
CA HIS A 39 9.73 -1.78 -9.19
C HIS A 39 10.09 -1.75 -7.69
N SER A 40 9.19 -1.28 -6.83
CA SER A 40 9.38 -1.23 -5.38
C SER A 40 9.14 -2.58 -4.69
N VAL A 41 8.40 -3.49 -5.32
CA VAL A 41 8.00 -4.79 -4.71
C VAL A 41 9.20 -5.60 -4.18
N PRO A 42 10.35 -5.73 -4.89
CA PRO A 42 11.51 -6.42 -4.35
C PRO A 42 12.06 -5.79 -3.07
N LEU A 43 11.98 -4.45 -2.92
CA LEU A 43 12.44 -3.71 -1.73
C LEU A 43 11.53 -4.02 -0.54
N LEU A 44 10.21 -4.06 -0.76
CA LEU A 44 9.24 -4.43 0.27
C LEU A 44 9.45 -5.86 0.77
N LEU A 45 9.67 -6.82 -0.15
CA LEU A 45 9.95 -8.21 0.21
C LEU A 45 11.28 -8.36 0.96
N ALA A 46 12.30 -7.58 0.59
CA ALA A 46 13.55 -7.53 1.35
C ALA A 46 13.35 -6.99 2.78
N ALA A 47 12.48 -5.99 2.96
CA ALA A 47 12.15 -5.45 4.28
C ALA A 47 11.44 -6.48 5.16
N VAL A 48 10.56 -7.33 4.59
CA VAL A 48 9.94 -8.46 5.30
C VAL A 48 11.00 -9.41 5.87
N GLN A 49 11.98 -9.79 5.03
CA GLN A 49 13.09 -10.68 5.45
C GLN A 49 13.96 -10.02 6.53
N GLN A 50 14.28 -8.73 6.37
CA GLN A 50 15.07 -7.98 7.35
C GLN A 50 14.35 -7.83 8.69
N ALA A 51 13.02 -7.78 8.68
CA ALA A 51 12.19 -7.76 9.88
C ALA A 51 12.09 -9.12 10.58
N GLY A 52 12.64 -10.19 9.98
CA GLY A 52 12.66 -11.54 10.54
C GLY A 52 11.33 -12.29 10.43
N ILE A 53 10.45 -11.88 9.51
CA ILE A 53 9.19 -12.53 9.19
C ILE A 53 9.18 -12.99 7.73
N THR A 54 8.12 -13.68 7.30
CA THR A 54 7.96 -14.18 5.93
C THR A 54 6.79 -13.53 5.21
N SER A 55 6.71 -13.68 3.89
CA SER A 55 5.55 -13.20 3.12
C SER A 55 4.21 -13.81 3.58
N ALA A 56 4.25 -15.01 4.16
CA ALA A 56 3.06 -15.68 4.71
C ALA A 56 2.58 -15.06 6.05
N ASP A 57 3.44 -14.27 6.70
CA ASP A 57 3.12 -13.58 7.95
C ASP A 57 2.51 -12.20 7.72
N ILE A 58 2.42 -11.75 6.48
CA ILE A 58 1.76 -10.48 6.13
C ILE A 58 0.26 -10.70 6.06
N ASP A 59 -0.48 -9.97 6.91
CA ASP A 59 -1.95 -10.03 7.00
C ASP A 59 -2.64 -8.96 6.16
N LEU A 60 -2.01 -7.78 6.03
CA LEU A 60 -2.65 -6.62 5.43
C LEU A 60 -1.70 -5.92 4.45
N LEU A 61 -2.27 -5.44 3.35
CA LEU A 61 -1.74 -4.36 2.53
C LEU A 61 -2.78 -3.24 2.54
N ILE A 62 -2.48 -2.12 3.20
CA ILE A 62 -3.36 -0.95 3.28
C ILE A 62 -2.84 0.09 2.30
N VAL A 63 -3.66 0.55 1.36
CA VAL A 63 -3.26 1.62 0.44
C VAL A 63 -3.94 2.92 0.82
N THR A 64 -3.17 4.00 0.97
CA THR A 64 -3.69 5.32 1.30
C THR A 64 -4.58 5.86 0.20
N HIS A 65 -4.20 5.62 -1.05
CA HIS A 65 -4.95 5.97 -2.26
C HIS A 65 -4.40 5.21 -3.49
N VAL A 66 -4.98 5.40 -4.69
CA VAL A 66 -4.62 4.58 -5.87
C VAL A 66 -3.71 5.26 -6.86
N HIS A 67 -3.01 6.33 -6.51
CA HIS A 67 -1.95 6.84 -7.38
C HIS A 67 -0.84 5.79 -7.50
N LEU A 68 -0.17 5.78 -8.66
CA LEU A 68 0.65 4.64 -9.06
C LEU A 68 1.95 4.52 -8.28
N ASP A 69 2.43 5.60 -7.72
CA ASP A 69 3.58 5.66 -6.80
C ASP A 69 3.26 5.12 -5.40
N HIS A 70 1.98 5.01 -5.03
CA HIS A 70 1.53 4.44 -3.76
C HIS A 70 0.96 3.02 -3.90
N ALA A 71 0.18 2.76 -4.96
CA ALA A 71 -0.56 1.51 -5.12
C ALA A 71 -0.28 0.77 -6.44
N GLY A 72 0.62 1.25 -7.28
CA GLY A 72 0.92 0.64 -8.58
C GLY A 72 1.46 -0.78 -8.47
N GLY A 73 2.18 -1.09 -7.40
CA GLY A 73 2.72 -2.41 -7.10
C GLY A 73 1.74 -3.38 -6.43
N ALA A 74 0.52 -2.94 -6.08
CA ALA A 74 -0.39 -3.71 -5.23
C ALA A 74 -0.71 -5.11 -5.79
N GLY A 75 -1.05 -5.23 -7.07
CA GLY A 75 -1.35 -6.52 -7.69
C GLY A 75 -0.18 -7.48 -7.68
N LEU A 76 1.01 -7.01 -8.02
CA LEU A 76 2.24 -7.81 -8.00
C LEU A 76 2.62 -8.23 -6.57
N LEU A 77 2.55 -7.30 -5.62
CA LEU A 77 2.84 -7.58 -4.22
C LEU A 77 1.85 -8.60 -3.64
N MET A 78 0.55 -8.45 -3.90
CA MET A 78 -0.47 -9.38 -3.42
C MET A 78 -0.31 -10.80 -3.94
N GLN A 79 0.33 -11.01 -5.10
CA GLN A 79 0.69 -12.34 -5.58
C GLN A 79 1.80 -12.98 -4.74
N GLN A 80 2.67 -12.19 -4.09
CA GLN A 80 3.75 -12.65 -3.23
C GLN A 80 3.33 -12.83 -1.76
N LEU A 81 2.16 -12.31 -1.39
CA LEU A 81 1.63 -12.31 -0.02
C LEU A 81 0.41 -13.24 0.07
N PRO A 82 0.58 -14.56 0.32
CA PRO A 82 -0.49 -15.55 0.16
C PRO A 82 -1.68 -15.33 1.12
N ASN A 83 -1.44 -14.77 2.30
CA ASN A 83 -2.43 -14.62 3.36
C ASN A 83 -2.96 -13.18 3.50
N ALA A 84 -2.39 -12.21 2.80
CA ALA A 84 -2.75 -10.81 2.96
C ALA A 84 -4.13 -10.47 2.38
N THR A 85 -4.82 -9.57 3.05
CA THR A 85 -5.99 -8.86 2.53
C THR A 85 -5.58 -7.43 2.17
N LEU A 86 -5.94 -6.98 0.97
CA LEU A 86 -5.78 -5.59 0.58
C LEU A 86 -6.92 -4.78 1.18
N VAL A 87 -6.57 -3.71 1.90
CA VAL A 87 -7.51 -2.76 2.52
C VAL A 87 -7.51 -1.47 1.72
N ALA A 88 -8.68 -1.03 1.29
CA ALA A 88 -8.81 0.14 0.43
C ALA A 88 -10.07 0.95 0.74
N HIS A 89 -9.97 2.26 0.49
CA HIS A 89 -11.11 3.17 0.45
C HIS A 89 -12.17 2.69 -0.58
N PRO A 90 -13.50 2.90 -0.36
CA PRO A 90 -14.55 2.41 -1.28
C PRO A 90 -14.38 2.86 -2.73
N ARG A 91 -13.87 4.07 -2.94
CA ARG A 91 -13.61 4.60 -4.29
C ARG A 91 -12.28 4.12 -4.89
N ALA A 92 -11.37 3.59 -4.08
CA ALA A 92 -10.10 3.03 -4.52
C ALA A 92 -10.24 1.58 -4.98
N ALA A 93 -11.02 0.78 -4.27
CA ALA A 93 -11.16 -0.66 -4.48
C ALA A 93 -11.48 -1.06 -5.92
N PRO A 94 -12.43 -0.41 -6.65
CA PRO A 94 -12.71 -0.77 -8.05
C PRO A 94 -11.49 -0.65 -8.97
N HIS A 95 -10.60 0.32 -8.74
CA HIS A 95 -9.40 0.52 -9.53
C HIS A 95 -8.29 -0.50 -9.25
N LEU A 96 -8.31 -1.12 -8.07
CA LEU A 96 -7.38 -2.18 -7.69
C LEU A 96 -7.86 -3.56 -8.16
N ILE A 97 -9.19 -3.77 -8.19
CA ILE A 97 -9.82 -4.99 -8.70
C ILE A 97 -9.75 -5.04 -10.23
N ASP A 98 -10.05 -3.92 -10.88
CA ASP A 98 -9.99 -3.74 -12.33
C ASP A 98 -9.22 -2.46 -12.68
N PRO A 99 -7.90 -2.55 -12.93
CA PRO A 99 -7.06 -1.39 -13.17
C PRO A 99 -7.13 -0.83 -14.59
N GLU A 100 -7.97 -1.36 -15.50
CA GLU A 100 -8.01 -0.93 -16.92
C GLU A 100 -8.21 0.58 -17.08
N LYS A 101 -9.17 1.16 -16.35
CA LYS A 101 -9.44 2.61 -16.40
C LYS A 101 -8.28 3.44 -15.83
N LEU A 102 -7.64 2.94 -14.78
CA LEU A 102 -6.48 3.59 -14.16
C LEU A 102 -5.29 3.56 -15.13
N ILE A 103 -5.03 2.41 -15.75
CA ILE A 103 -4.00 2.25 -16.78
C ILE A 103 -4.27 3.19 -17.96
N ALA A 104 -5.47 3.18 -18.51
CA ALA A 104 -5.82 4.02 -19.65
C ALA A 104 -5.67 5.51 -19.33
N GLY A 105 -6.13 5.96 -18.15
CA GLY A 105 -5.99 7.34 -17.70
C GLY A 105 -4.54 7.78 -17.52
N ALA A 106 -3.73 6.95 -16.85
CA ALA A 106 -2.31 7.25 -16.64
C ALA A 106 -1.52 7.20 -17.96
N THR A 107 -1.78 6.21 -18.83
CA THR A 107 -1.15 6.12 -20.14
C THR A 107 -1.47 7.32 -21.03
N ALA A 108 -2.70 7.86 -20.97
CA ALA A 108 -3.07 9.07 -21.71
C ALA A 108 -2.29 10.31 -21.25
N VAL A 109 -1.85 10.35 -20.00
CA VAL A 109 -1.08 11.47 -19.44
C VAL A 109 0.42 11.29 -19.65
N TYR A 110 0.96 10.10 -19.36
CA TYR A 110 2.40 9.85 -19.30
C TYR A 110 2.96 9.19 -20.57
N GLY A 111 2.11 8.51 -21.34
CA GLY A 111 2.52 7.67 -22.47
C GLY A 111 2.94 6.25 -22.04
N GLU A 112 2.90 5.30 -22.98
CA GLU A 112 3.18 3.86 -22.73
C GLU A 112 4.61 3.63 -22.23
N GLU A 113 5.59 4.30 -22.84
CA GLU A 113 7.01 4.14 -22.49
C GLU A 113 7.27 4.57 -21.04
N GLU A 114 6.74 5.72 -20.63
CA GLU A 114 6.86 6.22 -19.26
C GLU A 114 6.13 5.33 -18.26
N MET A 115 4.94 4.86 -18.62
CA MET A 115 4.18 3.92 -17.78
C MET A 115 4.99 2.65 -17.50
N GLN A 116 5.55 2.04 -18.54
CA GLN A 116 6.35 0.82 -18.36
C GLN A 116 7.64 1.09 -17.57
N ARG A 117 8.32 2.21 -17.84
CA ARG A 117 9.58 2.57 -17.20
C ARG A 117 9.43 2.88 -15.71
N SER A 118 8.42 3.67 -15.35
CA SER A 118 8.27 4.20 -13.99
C SER A 118 7.39 3.35 -13.10
N TYR A 119 6.37 2.69 -13.65
CA TYR A 119 5.37 1.95 -12.86
C TYR A 119 5.34 0.45 -13.12
N GLY A 120 5.81 0.01 -14.30
CA GLY A 120 5.73 -1.40 -14.73
C GLY A 120 4.31 -1.78 -15.17
N THR A 121 3.99 -3.06 -15.11
CA THR A 121 2.67 -3.59 -15.53
C THR A 121 1.74 -3.71 -14.33
N LEU A 122 0.70 -2.88 -14.27
CA LEU A 122 -0.30 -2.97 -13.21
C LEU A 122 -1.09 -4.27 -13.34
N LEU A 123 -1.22 -4.99 -12.23
CA LEU A 123 -1.93 -6.25 -12.15
C LEU A 123 -3.17 -6.10 -11.27
N PRO A 124 -4.30 -6.75 -11.63
CA PRO A 124 -5.51 -6.74 -10.80
C PRO A 124 -5.30 -7.50 -9.49
N VAL A 125 -6.01 -7.07 -8.45
CA VAL A 125 -6.14 -7.81 -7.19
C VAL A 125 -7.46 -8.57 -7.19
N PRO A 126 -7.49 -9.89 -6.92
CA PRO A 126 -8.75 -10.63 -6.84
C PRO A 126 -9.71 -9.99 -5.84
N GLU A 127 -10.96 -9.73 -6.25
CA GLU A 127 -11.98 -9.07 -5.42
C GLU A 127 -12.16 -9.74 -4.06
N ALA A 128 -12.10 -11.07 -4.00
CA ALA A 128 -12.19 -11.84 -2.76
C ALA A 128 -11.06 -11.54 -1.76
N ARG A 129 -10.01 -10.85 -2.18
CA ARG A 129 -8.87 -10.43 -1.34
C ARG A 129 -8.86 -8.93 -1.05
N VAL A 130 -9.93 -8.21 -1.44
CA VAL A 130 -10.06 -6.77 -1.18
C VAL A 130 -11.11 -6.55 -0.09
N ARG A 131 -10.72 -5.88 0.97
CA ARG A 131 -11.60 -5.37 2.02
C ARG A 131 -11.77 -3.87 1.82
N VAL A 132 -12.99 -3.45 1.59
CA VAL A 132 -13.37 -2.04 1.59
C VAL A 132 -13.56 -1.58 3.04
N VAL A 133 -13.06 -0.39 3.36
CA VAL A 133 -13.22 0.25 4.68
C VAL A 133 -13.79 1.65 4.54
N GLU A 134 -14.77 1.98 5.37
CA GLU A 134 -15.40 3.29 5.45
C GLU A 134 -14.65 4.20 6.43
N ASP A 135 -15.00 5.50 6.44
CA ASP A 135 -14.44 6.49 7.36
C ASP A 135 -14.59 6.07 8.83
N GLY A 136 -13.49 6.11 9.57
CA GLY A 136 -13.43 5.71 10.99
C GLY A 136 -13.39 4.19 11.21
N GLU A 137 -13.40 3.35 10.16
CA GLU A 137 -13.27 1.91 10.34
C GLU A 137 -11.84 1.53 10.76
N THR A 138 -11.78 0.51 11.62
CA THR A 138 -10.53 -0.02 12.14
C THR A 138 -10.23 -1.40 11.54
N VAL A 139 -9.00 -1.60 11.11
CA VAL A 139 -8.44 -2.92 10.81
C VAL A 139 -7.46 -3.33 11.89
N MET A 140 -7.38 -4.64 12.15
CA MET A 140 -6.57 -5.17 13.25
C MET A 140 -5.38 -5.95 12.72
N LEU A 141 -4.19 -5.64 13.23
CA LEU A 141 -2.97 -6.41 13.01
C LEU A 141 -2.53 -7.01 14.35
N ALA A 142 -2.75 -8.30 14.56
CA ALA A 142 -2.35 -8.99 15.80
C ALA A 142 -2.71 -8.21 17.09
N GLY A 143 -3.93 -7.65 17.16
CA GLY A 143 -4.40 -6.83 18.30
C GLY A 143 -4.03 -5.35 18.24
N ARG A 144 -3.22 -4.90 17.27
CA ARG A 144 -2.93 -3.49 17.00
C ARG A 144 -4.01 -2.89 16.12
N ALA A 145 -4.67 -1.84 16.59
CA ALA A 145 -5.71 -1.15 15.87
C ALA A 145 -5.10 -0.10 14.90
N LEU A 146 -5.49 -0.17 13.64
CA LEU A 146 -5.16 0.79 12.59
C LEU A 146 -6.47 1.37 12.06
N GLU A 147 -6.73 2.65 12.35
CA GLU A 147 -7.98 3.34 12.02
C GLU A 147 -7.83 4.07 10.69
N CYS A 148 -8.75 3.84 9.76
CA CYS A 148 -8.79 4.48 8.45
C CYS A 148 -9.69 5.71 8.51
N ILE A 149 -9.13 6.89 8.24
CA ILE A 149 -9.85 8.16 8.30
C ILE A 149 -9.87 8.78 6.91
N ASP A 150 -11.06 9.07 6.40
CA ASP A 150 -11.24 9.76 5.12
C ASP A 150 -10.57 11.13 5.13
N THR A 151 -9.72 11.37 4.14
CA THR A 151 -9.01 12.64 3.96
C THR A 151 -9.06 13.09 2.50
N PRO A 152 -10.27 13.33 1.96
CA PRO A 152 -10.40 13.77 0.57
C PRO A 152 -9.78 15.16 0.40
N GLY A 153 -8.99 15.32 -0.64
CA GLY A 153 -8.25 16.55 -0.94
C GLY A 153 -7.37 16.32 -2.15
N HIS A 154 -6.20 15.73 -1.93
CA HIS A 154 -5.29 15.28 -2.97
C HIS A 154 -5.99 14.31 -3.95
N ALA A 155 -6.72 13.33 -3.42
CA ALA A 155 -7.57 12.43 -4.19
C ALA A 155 -8.90 12.17 -3.46
N ARG A 156 -9.98 11.87 -4.22
CA ARG A 156 -11.30 11.55 -3.65
C ARG A 156 -11.38 10.16 -3.00
N HIS A 157 -10.36 9.36 -3.21
CA HIS A 157 -10.21 7.99 -2.68
C HIS A 157 -9.05 7.91 -1.69
N HIS A 158 -8.70 9.04 -1.07
CA HIS A 158 -7.62 9.12 -0.10
C HIS A 158 -8.14 8.96 1.33
N HIS A 159 -7.43 8.15 2.11
CA HIS A 159 -7.58 8.06 3.56
C HIS A 159 -6.20 8.02 4.23
N CYS A 160 -6.10 8.58 5.42
CA CYS A 160 -4.96 8.43 6.31
C CYS A 160 -5.19 7.28 7.27
N ILE A 161 -4.12 6.67 7.76
CA ILE A 161 -4.20 5.60 8.74
C ILE A 161 -3.63 6.09 10.06
N TRP A 162 -4.46 6.06 11.13
CA TRP A 162 -4.05 6.36 12.49
C TRP A 162 -3.64 5.10 13.23
N ASP A 163 -2.45 5.12 13.79
CA ASP A 163 -1.92 4.08 14.66
C ASP A 163 -1.80 4.62 16.10
N ALA A 164 -2.74 4.27 16.94
CA ALA A 164 -2.78 4.73 18.33
C ALA A 164 -1.60 4.21 19.17
N ARG A 165 -1.03 3.04 18.82
CA ARG A 165 0.08 2.43 19.57
C ARG A 165 1.37 3.23 19.43
N SER A 166 1.70 3.64 18.22
CA SER A 166 2.88 4.48 17.95
C SER A 166 2.59 5.97 18.05
N ARG A 167 1.31 6.36 18.10
CA ARG A 167 0.81 7.74 18.00
C ARG A 167 1.27 8.40 16.70
N SER A 168 1.22 7.65 15.60
CA SER A 168 1.67 8.08 14.28
C SER A 168 0.54 8.06 13.27
N TRP A 169 0.65 8.92 12.26
CA TRP A 169 -0.18 8.92 11.08
C TRP A 169 0.62 8.45 9.87
N PHE A 170 0.01 7.60 9.06
CA PHE A 170 0.46 7.34 7.69
C PHE A 170 -0.43 8.18 6.79
N THR A 171 0.14 9.23 6.23
CA THR A 171 -0.62 10.34 5.63
C THR A 171 -0.74 10.27 4.12
N GLY A 172 -0.01 9.36 3.46
CA GLY A 172 0.11 9.43 2.00
C GLY A 172 0.43 10.86 1.57
N ASP A 173 -0.31 11.39 0.60
CA ASP A 173 -0.10 12.71 -0.02
C ASP A 173 -1.01 13.82 0.57
N THR A 174 -1.41 13.67 1.83
CA THR A 174 -2.26 14.70 2.47
C THR A 174 -1.46 15.93 2.92
N PHE A 175 -0.16 15.80 3.20
CA PHE A 175 0.73 16.87 3.69
C PHE A 175 2.00 16.96 2.84
#